data_1492473b1fe7548d9a9ee50a25e49abb
#
_entry.id   1492473b1fe7548d9a9ee50a25e49abb
#
_cell.length_a   1.000
_cell.length_b   1.000
_cell.length_c   1.000
_cell.angle_alpha   90.00
_cell.angle_beta   90.00
_cell.angle_gamma   90.00
#
_symmetry.space_group_name_H-M   'P 1'
#
loop_
_entity.id
_entity.type
_entity.pdbx_description
1 polymer ?
#
loop_
_entity_poly.entity_id
_entity_poly.type
_entity_poly.pdbx_seq_one_letter_code
_entity_poly.pdbx_strand_id
1 'polypeptide(L)'
;MCIRDRLYNAPCVSLWVLFNEGWGQFDAREMTEMVRALDLTRQIDHASGWYDQGAGDIKSLHNYFRPLKVKPEERAFAFSEYGGYTYPVQEHLYSEKSFGYRTYQNQAQYQKAMDALAEKIRELTEQGLAAAVYTQLTDVEEESNGILTYDRKVRKWEPQEAKDFCPKE
;
A
#
# COMPACT_ATOMS: atom_id res chain seq x y z
N MET A 1 -13.80 -9.88 20.29
CA MET A 1 -13.65 -8.43 20.02
C MET A 1 -12.97 -8.29 18.67
N CYS A 2 -13.59 -7.65 17.70
CA CYS A 2 -13.01 -7.48 16.37
C CYS A 2 -12.12 -6.23 16.29
N ILE A 3 -11.31 -6.12 15.21
CA ILE A 3 -10.41 -4.99 14.99
C ILE A 3 -11.20 -3.67 14.95
N ARG A 4 -12.37 -3.67 14.29
CA ARG A 4 -13.25 -2.50 14.24
C ARG A 4 -13.60 -1.99 15.63
N ASP A 5 -14.02 -2.85 16.55
CA ASP A 5 -14.43 -2.44 17.90
C ASP A 5 -13.30 -1.78 18.68
N ARG A 6 -12.07 -2.25 18.46
CA ARG A 6 -10.86 -1.66 19.07
C ARG A 6 -10.50 -0.30 18.48
N LEU A 7 -10.66 -0.13 17.18
CA LEU A 7 -10.17 1.03 16.45
C LEU A 7 -11.27 2.05 16.12
N TYR A 8 -12.51 1.77 16.47
CA TYR A 8 -13.64 2.63 16.14
C TYR A 8 -13.45 4.09 16.60
N ASN A 9 -12.89 4.29 17.79
CA ASN A 9 -12.62 5.60 18.33
C ASN A 9 -11.24 6.18 17.96
N ALA A 10 -10.48 5.50 17.10
CA ALA A 10 -9.19 5.99 16.66
C ALA A 10 -9.37 6.97 15.46
N PRO A 11 -9.15 8.28 15.63
CA PRO A 11 -9.41 9.27 14.59
C PRO A 11 -8.48 9.15 13.38
N CYS A 12 -7.33 8.49 13.53
CA CYS A 12 -6.38 8.24 12.45
C CYS A 12 -6.82 7.12 11.48
N VAL A 13 -7.82 6.32 11.85
CA VAL A 13 -8.39 5.32 10.95
C VAL A 13 -9.43 6.01 10.07
N SER A 14 -9.16 6.09 8.77
CA SER A 14 -10.02 6.75 7.78
C SER A 14 -10.73 5.76 6.85
N LEU A 15 -10.24 4.53 6.77
CA LEU A 15 -10.68 3.52 5.82
C LEU A 15 -10.81 2.16 6.48
N TRP A 16 -11.91 1.47 6.21
CA TRP A 16 -12.07 0.04 6.51
C TRP A 16 -11.78 -0.79 5.27
N VAL A 17 -10.86 -1.75 5.37
CA VAL A 17 -10.56 -2.73 4.34
C VAL A 17 -11.13 -4.07 4.77
N LEU A 18 -12.08 -4.61 4.01
CA LEU A 18 -12.82 -5.82 4.44
C LEU A 18 -12.09 -7.10 4.05
N PHE A 19 -11.62 -7.18 2.81
CA PHE A 19 -10.96 -8.36 2.27
C PHE A 19 -9.66 -7.97 1.56
N ASN A 20 -8.67 -8.86 1.61
CA ASN A 20 -7.39 -8.69 0.94
C ASN A 20 -7.21 -9.75 -0.16
N GLU A 21 -6.92 -9.31 -1.39
CA GLU A 21 -6.51 -10.15 -2.53
C GLU A 21 -7.44 -11.34 -2.86
N GLY A 22 -8.69 -11.27 -2.46
CA GLY A 22 -9.65 -12.34 -2.65
C GLY A 22 -9.56 -13.48 -1.62
N TRP A 23 -8.61 -13.45 -0.71
CA TRP A 23 -8.48 -14.43 0.35
C TRP A 23 -9.66 -14.34 1.33
N GLY A 24 -10.42 -15.42 1.43
CA GLY A 24 -11.61 -15.47 2.28
C GLY A 24 -12.73 -14.50 1.87
N GLN A 25 -12.69 -13.94 0.66
CA GLN A 25 -13.70 -13.02 0.17
C GLN A 25 -15.04 -13.75 -0.03
N PHE A 26 -16.09 -13.23 0.59
CA PHE A 26 -17.45 -13.76 0.47
C PHE A 26 -18.46 -12.61 0.61
N ASP A 27 -19.57 -12.68 -0.07
CA ASP A 27 -20.70 -11.74 0.01
C ASP A 27 -20.27 -10.27 0.15
N ALA A 28 -19.26 -9.87 -0.64
CA ALA A 28 -18.52 -8.60 -0.42
C ALA A 28 -19.44 -7.37 -0.43
N ARG A 29 -20.50 -7.38 -1.22
CA ARG A 29 -21.48 -6.29 -1.24
C ARG A 29 -22.27 -6.24 0.07
N GLU A 30 -22.80 -7.38 0.53
CA GLU A 30 -23.55 -7.46 1.78
C GLU A 30 -22.68 -7.10 2.99
N MET A 31 -21.43 -7.58 3.01
CA MET A 31 -20.46 -7.20 4.06
C MET A 31 -20.16 -5.72 4.06
N THR A 32 -20.06 -5.10 2.90
CA THR A 32 -19.90 -3.64 2.77
C THR A 32 -21.08 -2.88 3.37
N GLU A 33 -22.30 -3.28 3.04
CA GLU A 33 -23.54 -2.71 3.58
C GLU A 33 -23.60 -2.83 5.11
N MET A 34 -23.26 -4.02 5.62
CA MET A 34 -23.21 -4.27 7.07
C MET A 34 -22.22 -3.33 7.76
N VAL A 35 -20.99 -3.19 7.24
CA VAL A 35 -19.99 -2.32 7.85
C VAL A 35 -20.40 -0.86 7.73
N ARG A 36 -21.00 -0.45 6.62
CA ARG A 36 -21.53 0.89 6.43
C ARG A 36 -22.65 1.23 7.44
N ALA A 37 -23.54 0.28 7.72
CA ALA A 37 -24.55 0.47 8.74
C ALA A 37 -23.99 0.63 10.16
N LEU A 38 -22.80 0.09 10.41
CA LEU A 38 -22.10 0.20 11.70
C LEU A 38 -21.24 1.46 11.81
N ASP A 39 -20.75 2.00 10.69
CA ASP A 39 -19.90 3.19 10.63
C ASP A 39 -20.21 4.01 9.38
N LEU A 40 -20.92 5.11 9.57
CA LEU A 40 -21.30 6.04 8.50
C LEU A 40 -20.21 7.08 8.18
N THR A 41 -19.11 7.08 8.91
CA THR A 41 -18.11 8.15 8.87
C THR A 41 -16.88 7.81 8.05
N ARG A 42 -16.56 6.52 7.89
CA ARG A 42 -15.35 6.06 7.22
C ARG A 42 -15.64 5.49 5.84
N GLN A 43 -14.66 5.62 4.97
CA GLN A 43 -14.67 5.00 3.66
C GLN A 43 -14.49 3.48 3.77
N ILE A 44 -14.94 2.75 2.76
CA ILE A 44 -14.83 1.28 2.71
C ILE A 44 -14.17 0.86 1.40
N ASP A 45 -13.08 0.11 1.53
CA ASP A 45 -12.51 -0.71 0.47
C ASP A 45 -12.95 -2.15 0.67
N HIS A 46 -13.88 -2.62 -0.14
CA HIS A 46 -14.48 -3.94 0.05
C HIS A 46 -13.55 -5.09 -0.31
N ALA A 47 -12.61 -4.87 -1.24
CA ALA A 47 -11.70 -5.89 -1.76
C ALA A 47 -10.39 -5.25 -2.19
N SER A 48 -9.44 -5.18 -1.25
CA SER A 48 -8.13 -4.59 -1.52
C SER A 48 -7.37 -5.43 -2.56
N GLY A 49 -7.06 -4.81 -3.67
CA GLY A 49 -6.15 -5.29 -4.71
C GLY A 49 -6.77 -6.08 -5.84
N TRP A 50 -7.51 -7.13 -5.56
CA TRP A 50 -8.00 -8.05 -6.58
C TRP A 50 -9.49 -8.38 -6.41
N TYR A 51 -10.11 -8.87 -7.49
CA TYR A 51 -11.50 -9.33 -7.51
C TYR A 51 -12.51 -8.27 -7.06
N ASP A 52 -12.36 -7.08 -7.63
CA ASP A 52 -13.32 -5.98 -7.41
C ASP A 52 -14.75 -6.40 -7.80
N GLN A 53 -15.66 -6.36 -6.83
CA GLN A 53 -17.07 -6.69 -7.01
C GLN A 53 -17.98 -5.46 -7.12
N GLY A 54 -17.39 -4.29 -7.34
CA GLY A 54 -18.13 -3.06 -7.55
C GLY A 54 -18.87 -2.54 -6.31
N ALA A 55 -18.34 -2.83 -5.11
CA ALA A 55 -18.87 -2.33 -3.85
C ALA A 55 -17.89 -1.34 -3.20
N GLY A 56 -18.30 -0.71 -2.09
CA GLY A 56 -17.45 0.24 -1.36
C GLY A 56 -17.22 1.56 -2.08
N ASP A 57 -16.37 2.39 -1.50
CA ASP A 57 -16.10 3.76 -1.96
C ASP A 57 -14.82 3.84 -2.78
N ILE A 58 -13.94 2.87 -2.59
CA ILE A 58 -12.60 2.82 -3.18
C ILE A 58 -12.53 1.67 -4.18
N LYS A 59 -11.93 1.93 -5.33
CA LYS A 59 -11.41 0.89 -6.21
C LYS A 59 -9.92 0.80 -6.03
N SER A 60 -9.48 -0.23 -5.34
CA SER A 60 -8.07 -0.47 -5.08
C SER A 60 -7.46 -1.51 -6.01
N LEU A 61 -6.14 -1.44 -6.15
CA LEU A 61 -5.36 -2.38 -6.96
C LEU A 61 -4.02 -2.66 -6.29
N HIS A 62 -3.61 -3.94 -6.27
CA HIS A 62 -2.23 -4.33 -5.98
C HIS A 62 -1.44 -4.45 -7.29
N ASN A 63 -0.31 -3.76 -7.37
CA ASN A 63 0.49 -3.75 -8.58
C ASN A 63 2.00 -3.75 -8.32
N TYR A 64 2.61 -4.91 -8.42
CA TYR A 64 4.04 -5.11 -8.23
C TYR A 64 4.83 -5.26 -9.54
N PHE A 65 4.17 -5.68 -10.62
CA PHE A 65 4.84 -6.13 -11.85
C PHE A 65 4.57 -5.27 -13.08
N ARG A 66 3.40 -4.65 -13.13
CA ARG A 66 2.94 -3.92 -14.33
C ARG A 66 3.24 -2.42 -14.20
N PRO A 67 3.36 -1.70 -15.32
CA PRO A 67 3.40 -0.24 -15.27
C PRO A 67 2.20 0.33 -14.51
N LEU A 68 2.46 1.26 -13.60
CA LEU A 68 1.42 1.93 -12.84
C LEU A 68 0.61 2.85 -13.76
N LYS A 69 -0.72 2.68 -13.75
CA LYS A 69 -1.66 3.48 -14.54
C LYS A 69 -2.94 3.69 -13.76
N VAL A 70 -3.42 4.90 -13.73
CA VAL A 70 -4.75 5.22 -13.19
C VAL A 70 -5.81 4.76 -14.19
N LYS A 71 -6.91 4.25 -13.65
CA LYS A 71 -8.13 3.92 -14.41
C LYS A 71 -9.29 4.69 -13.77
N PRO A 72 -9.55 5.92 -14.20
CA PRO A 72 -10.62 6.72 -13.63
C PRO A 72 -11.97 6.02 -13.77
N GLU A 73 -12.74 6.05 -12.71
CA GLU A 73 -14.15 5.61 -12.65
C GLU A 73 -14.88 6.45 -11.60
N GLU A 74 -16.11 6.10 -11.23
CA GLU A 74 -16.90 6.85 -10.24
C GLU A 74 -16.32 6.77 -8.83
N ARG A 75 -15.70 5.63 -8.48
CA ARG A 75 -15.04 5.46 -7.18
C ARG A 75 -13.61 5.99 -7.20
N ALA A 76 -13.14 6.44 -6.06
CA ALA A 76 -11.75 6.86 -5.90
C ALA A 76 -10.79 5.69 -6.21
N PHE A 77 -9.83 5.92 -7.12
CA PHE A 77 -8.85 4.89 -7.49
C PHE A 77 -7.61 4.94 -6.60
N ALA A 78 -7.21 3.79 -6.06
CA ALA A 78 -6.05 3.66 -5.19
C ALA A 78 -5.14 2.49 -5.59
N PHE A 79 -3.83 2.64 -5.40
CA PHE A 79 -2.93 1.51 -5.25
C PHE A 79 -2.83 1.18 -3.76
N SER A 80 -3.62 0.22 -3.30
CA SER A 80 -3.59 -0.22 -1.90
C SER A 80 -2.32 -1.00 -1.55
N GLU A 81 -1.63 -1.53 -2.56
CA GLU A 81 -0.26 -2.04 -2.45
C GLU A 81 0.47 -1.82 -3.79
N TYR A 82 1.71 -1.34 -3.73
CA TYR A 82 2.56 -1.22 -4.91
C TYR A 82 4.04 -1.21 -4.56
N GLY A 83 4.88 -1.43 -5.57
CA GLY A 83 6.33 -1.36 -5.47
C GLY A 83 6.96 -2.68 -5.05
N GLY A 84 7.08 -2.93 -3.76
CA GLY A 84 7.69 -4.16 -3.25
C GLY A 84 9.16 -4.33 -3.66
N TYR A 85 9.88 -3.23 -3.90
CA TYR A 85 11.27 -3.25 -4.33
C TYR A 85 12.17 -3.76 -3.22
N THR A 86 13.00 -4.73 -3.54
CA THR A 86 13.82 -5.47 -2.60
C THR A 86 15.27 -5.02 -2.65
N TYR A 87 15.81 -4.67 -1.51
CA TYR A 87 17.22 -4.46 -1.29
C TYR A 87 17.62 -5.07 0.05
N PRO A 88 18.21 -6.30 0.06
CA PRO A 88 18.66 -6.96 1.29
C PRO A 88 19.92 -6.27 1.81
N VAL A 89 19.88 -5.74 3.03
CA VAL A 89 21.03 -5.15 3.71
C VAL A 89 21.61 -6.20 4.63
N GLN A 90 22.83 -6.66 4.32
CA GLN A 90 23.53 -7.69 5.13
C GLN A 90 23.65 -7.25 6.59
N GLU A 91 23.67 -8.20 7.51
CA GLU A 91 23.69 -7.99 8.98
C GLU A 91 22.39 -7.39 9.56
N HIS A 92 21.41 -7.01 8.72
CA HIS A 92 20.12 -6.44 9.13
C HIS A 92 18.91 -7.25 8.61
N LEU A 93 19.15 -8.50 8.20
CA LEU A 93 18.11 -9.41 7.70
C LEU A 93 17.54 -10.26 8.84
N TYR A 94 16.30 -10.69 8.68
CA TYR A 94 15.68 -11.69 9.55
C TYR A 94 16.32 -13.08 9.40
N SER A 95 16.63 -13.47 8.16
CA SER A 95 17.27 -14.75 7.81
C SER A 95 18.15 -14.58 6.57
N GLU A 96 18.88 -15.64 6.19
CA GLU A 96 19.67 -15.67 4.96
C GLU A 96 18.80 -15.64 3.69
N LYS A 97 17.53 -16.02 3.82
CA LYS A 97 16.56 -15.95 2.71
C LYS A 97 16.01 -14.54 2.59
N SER A 98 15.82 -14.11 1.35
CA SER A 98 15.26 -12.82 1.04
C SER A 98 14.24 -13.00 -0.08
N PHE A 99 13.07 -12.39 0.08
CA PHE A 99 11.99 -12.38 -0.88
C PHE A 99 11.59 -10.94 -1.23
N GLY A 100 11.09 -10.76 -2.44
CA GLY A 100 10.48 -9.53 -2.94
C GLY A 100 10.33 -9.54 -4.45
N TYR A 101 9.71 -8.50 -4.99
CA TYR A 101 9.26 -8.53 -6.39
C TYR A 101 10.31 -8.07 -7.40
N ARG A 102 11.18 -7.14 -7.03
CA ARG A 102 12.28 -6.63 -7.88
C ARG A 102 13.49 -6.37 -7.01
N THR A 103 14.52 -7.18 -7.16
CA THR A 103 15.72 -7.12 -6.32
C THR A 103 16.79 -6.22 -6.94
N TYR A 104 17.35 -5.34 -6.11
CA TYR A 104 18.48 -4.47 -6.44
C TYR A 104 19.74 -4.94 -5.71
N GLN A 105 20.89 -4.80 -6.37
CA GLN A 105 22.14 -5.35 -5.88
C GLN A 105 22.93 -4.37 -4.99
N ASN A 106 22.61 -3.09 -5.06
CA ASN A 106 23.29 -2.07 -4.26
C ASN A 106 22.38 -0.88 -3.96
N GLN A 107 22.77 -0.10 -2.96
CA GLN A 107 22.05 1.07 -2.47
C GLN A 107 21.74 2.11 -3.57
N ALA A 108 22.70 2.39 -4.45
CA ALA A 108 22.52 3.41 -5.48
C ALA A 108 21.44 3.03 -6.51
N GLN A 109 21.41 1.75 -6.91
CA GLN A 109 20.37 1.26 -7.82
C GLN A 109 19.00 1.28 -7.16
N TYR A 110 18.92 0.84 -5.89
CA TYR A 110 17.69 0.87 -5.12
C TYR A 110 17.16 2.31 -4.94
N GLN A 111 18.03 3.23 -4.49
CA GLN A 111 17.69 4.64 -4.33
C GLN A 111 17.12 5.23 -5.62
N LYS A 112 17.83 5.06 -6.74
CA LYS A 112 17.38 5.56 -8.05
C LYS A 112 16.02 5.00 -8.46
N ALA A 113 15.78 3.72 -8.18
CA ALA A 113 14.51 3.09 -8.52
C ALA A 113 13.36 3.60 -7.64
N MET A 114 13.62 3.82 -6.35
CA MET A 114 12.64 4.39 -5.42
C MET A 114 12.30 5.83 -5.77
N ASP A 115 13.29 6.65 -6.15
CA ASP A 115 13.08 8.03 -6.59
C ASP A 115 12.21 8.07 -7.85
N ALA A 116 12.50 7.22 -8.82
CA ALA A 116 11.69 7.11 -10.04
C ALA A 116 10.26 6.63 -9.77
N LEU A 117 10.10 5.73 -8.81
CA LEU A 117 8.78 5.24 -8.38
C LEU A 117 7.98 6.34 -7.69
N ALA A 118 8.61 7.11 -6.81
CA ALA A 118 7.99 8.25 -6.12
C ALA A 118 7.55 9.33 -7.13
N GLU A 119 8.41 9.67 -8.11
CA GLU A 119 8.05 10.58 -9.19
C GLU A 119 6.86 10.08 -9.98
N LYS A 120 6.84 8.78 -10.31
CA LYS A 120 5.71 8.18 -11.03
C LYS A 120 4.39 8.27 -10.25
N ILE A 121 4.41 8.07 -8.95
CA ILE A 121 3.21 8.23 -8.11
C ILE A 121 2.74 9.68 -8.16
N ARG A 122 3.65 10.65 -8.09
CA ARG A 122 3.33 12.08 -8.18
C ARG A 122 2.64 12.44 -9.50
N GLU A 123 3.17 11.98 -10.62
CA GLU A 123 2.52 12.14 -11.93
C GLU A 123 1.11 11.54 -11.96
N LEU A 124 0.90 10.42 -11.30
CA LEU A 124 -0.39 9.74 -11.30
C LEU A 124 -1.43 10.44 -10.41
N THR A 125 -1.02 11.19 -9.37
CA THR A 125 -1.96 12.01 -8.60
C THR A 125 -2.61 13.08 -9.46
N GLU A 126 -1.86 13.67 -10.40
CA GLU A 126 -2.40 14.62 -11.38
C GLU A 126 -3.37 13.97 -12.37
N GLN A 127 -3.31 12.65 -12.51
CA GLN A 127 -4.20 11.85 -13.37
C GLN A 127 -5.39 11.25 -12.60
N GLY A 128 -5.55 11.60 -11.32
CA GLY A 128 -6.68 11.16 -10.49
C GLY A 128 -6.39 9.96 -9.59
N LEU A 129 -5.12 9.64 -9.31
CA LEU A 129 -4.79 8.69 -8.24
C LEU A 129 -5.11 9.32 -6.88
N ALA A 130 -6.05 8.72 -6.15
CA ALA A 130 -6.51 9.23 -4.86
C ALA A 130 -5.65 8.81 -3.67
N ALA A 131 -5.06 7.61 -3.74
CA ALA A 131 -4.18 7.09 -2.70
C ALA A 131 -3.17 6.08 -3.24
N ALA A 132 -2.04 5.96 -2.55
CA ALA A 132 -1.03 4.93 -2.84
C ALA A 132 -0.33 4.50 -1.56
N VAL A 133 -0.25 3.18 -1.33
CA VAL A 133 0.42 2.58 -0.17
C VAL A 133 1.58 1.73 -0.67
N TYR A 134 2.81 2.19 -0.39
CA TYR A 134 4.00 1.43 -0.75
C TYR A 134 4.17 0.19 0.14
N THR A 135 4.47 -0.93 -0.46
CA THR A 135 4.78 -2.18 0.23
C THR A 135 6.29 -2.38 0.30
N GLN A 136 6.93 -2.13 1.50
CA GLN A 136 6.29 -1.79 2.75
C GLN A 136 7.18 -0.86 3.61
N LEU A 137 6.74 -0.53 4.81
CA LEU A 137 7.50 0.38 5.68
C LEU A 137 8.77 -0.27 6.24
N THR A 138 8.67 -1.49 6.76
CA THR A 138 9.80 -2.26 7.30
C THR A 138 9.86 -3.60 6.63
N ASP A 139 11.07 -4.19 6.54
CA ASP A 139 11.20 -5.61 6.22
C ASP A 139 10.40 -6.44 7.24
N VAL A 140 9.76 -7.49 6.78
CA VAL A 140 8.98 -8.42 7.61
C VAL A 140 9.42 -9.84 7.30
N GLU A 141 10.02 -10.50 8.27
CA GLU A 141 10.58 -11.84 8.10
C GLU A 141 11.50 -11.92 6.87
N GLU A 142 11.21 -12.78 5.92
CA GLU A 142 12.02 -12.96 4.70
C GLU A 142 11.73 -11.91 3.62
N GLU A 143 10.69 -11.10 3.76
CA GLU A 143 10.40 -9.99 2.84
C GLU A 143 11.33 -8.81 3.10
N SER A 144 12.28 -8.59 2.20
CA SER A 144 13.28 -7.51 2.30
C SER A 144 12.92 -6.31 1.41
N ASN A 145 11.65 -5.99 1.30
CA ASN A 145 11.09 -4.92 0.48
C ASN A 145 10.67 -3.66 1.27
N GLY A 146 10.98 -3.63 2.55
CA GLY A 146 10.75 -2.46 3.39
C GLY A 146 11.64 -1.25 3.04
N ILE A 147 11.19 -0.06 3.40
CA ILE A 147 12.01 1.16 3.40
C ILE A 147 13.03 1.13 4.54
N LEU A 148 12.68 0.45 5.63
CA LEU A 148 13.55 0.18 6.77
C LEU A 148 13.93 -1.29 6.82
N THR A 149 15.10 -1.61 7.35
CA THR A 149 15.49 -2.98 7.63
C THR A 149 14.63 -3.63 8.71
N TYR A 150 14.67 -4.98 8.81
CA TYR A 150 13.91 -5.75 9.79
C TYR A 150 14.10 -5.26 11.24
N ASP A 151 15.34 -4.95 11.62
CA ASP A 151 15.69 -4.41 12.93
C ASP A 151 15.48 -2.89 13.05
N ARG A 152 15.02 -2.23 11.98
CA ARG A 152 14.75 -0.78 11.85
C ARG A 152 15.97 0.11 12.05
N LYS A 153 17.17 -0.42 11.99
CA LYS A 153 18.41 0.36 12.18
C LYS A 153 18.87 1.07 10.92
N VAL A 154 18.54 0.55 9.74
CA VAL A 154 18.96 1.14 8.47
C VAL A 154 17.76 1.59 7.68
N ARG A 155 17.77 2.85 7.26
CA ARG A 155 16.86 3.38 6.25
C ARG A 155 17.45 3.08 4.87
N LYS A 156 16.75 2.30 4.07
CA LYS A 156 17.21 1.87 2.75
C LYS A 156 16.98 2.91 1.66
N TRP A 157 15.97 3.76 1.84
CA TRP A 157 15.64 4.84 0.91
C TRP A 157 15.58 6.18 1.64
N GLU A 158 16.28 7.18 1.09
CA GLU A 158 16.27 8.57 1.53
C GLU A 158 15.58 9.41 0.45
N PRO A 159 14.34 9.86 0.65
CA PRO A 159 13.68 10.76 -0.30
C PRO A 159 14.44 12.08 -0.38
N GLN A 160 14.71 12.58 -1.58
CA GLN A 160 15.50 13.79 -1.80
C GLN A 160 14.81 15.04 -1.26
N GLU A 161 13.47 15.04 -1.20
CA GLU A 161 12.70 16.08 -0.53
C GLU A 161 11.54 15.48 0.24
N ALA A 162 11.54 15.59 1.56
CA ALA A 162 10.41 15.17 2.40
C ALA A 162 9.12 16.00 2.13
N LYS A 163 9.24 17.13 1.43
CA LYS A 163 8.13 18.02 1.06
C LYS A 163 7.25 17.45 -0.07
N ASP A 164 7.73 16.44 -0.77
CA ASP A 164 7.07 15.93 -1.97
C ASP A 164 5.96 14.91 -1.69
N PHE A 165 5.77 14.52 -0.43
CA PHE A 165 4.71 13.58 -0.03
C PHE A 165 3.47 14.24 0.57
N CYS A 166 3.50 15.55 0.80
CA CYS A 166 2.30 16.30 1.15
C CYS A 166 1.82 17.09 -0.07
N PRO A 167 0.54 16.98 -0.48
CA PRO A 167 -0.03 17.91 -1.44
C PRO A 167 0.18 19.33 -0.92
N LYS A 168 0.63 20.23 -1.76
CA LYS A 168 0.62 21.65 -1.43
C LYS A 168 -0.84 22.06 -1.26
N GLU A 169 -1.15 22.67 -0.11
CA GLU A 169 -2.44 23.30 0.15
C GLU A 169 -2.82 24.31 -0.93
#